data_20f8fde9a8802b67b64a1406e37caa14
#
_entry.id   20f8fde9a8802b67b64a1406e37caa14
#
_cell.length_a   1.000
_cell.length_b   1.000
_cell.length_c   1.000
_cell.angle_alpha   90.00
_cell.angle_beta   90.00
_cell.angle_gamma   90.00
#
_symmetry.space_group_name_H-M   'P 1'
#
loop_
_entity.id
_entity.type
_entity.pdbx_description
1 polymer ?
#
loop_
_entity_poly.entity_id
_entity_poly.type
_entity_poly.pdbx_seq_one_letter_code
_entity_poly.pdbx_strand_id
1 'polypeptide(L)'
;MRIGMPHMGNLHIPFKALFQRLNIDFVIPPLNNRHTLSLGVKHSPEGLCIPFKLTLGNLIEAAQLGADTLLVPAGYGICRLGYYAKIQEQVLCDLGYSNAKVIRVGISEQKLFGLLKTIKRLSNDAPWSRIISAFRFGMGKLNAIDRIERVVQKVRAEELVKGTANQLFAKAVNAIDKADDYKALKKAQANYIDQLNQVTKDDQAQPLIVGIIGEFYVVLEPFSNFDVESELGKLGVEVRRTTFVSEWTKFSLFLNPLGINEKDRIHKAALPYLKRDIGGDGWESVGEKVLHAKEYDGLVHLVPFTCMPEIIAQNIMPKTKENIPVLTILCDEQITKTGMLTRLEAFVDLLQRKRRAGNNNRQIVAN
;
A
#
# COMPACT_ATOMS: atom_id res chain seq x y z
N MET A 1 -21.45 -8.38 -18.57
CA MET A 1 -20.84 -8.16 -17.24
C MET A 1 -19.51 -7.48 -17.48
N ARG A 2 -19.38 -6.26 -17.03
CA ARG A 2 -18.19 -5.42 -17.17
C ARG A 2 -17.71 -5.00 -15.79
N ILE A 3 -16.53 -5.49 -15.38
CA ILE A 3 -16.05 -5.35 -14.01
C ILE A 3 -15.25 -4.06 -13.85
N GLY A 4 -15.52 -3.30 -12.79
CA GLY A 4 -14.71 -2.20 -12.32
C GLY A 4 -14.21 -2.44 -10.90
N MET A 5 -13.08 -1.83 -10.52
CA MET A 5 -12.55 -1.88 -9.15
C MET A 5 -11.77 -0.60 -8.84
N PRO A 6 -11.68 -0.20 -7.56
CA PRO A 6 -10.90 0.96 -7.18
C PRO A 6 -9.39 0.70 -7.29
N HIS A 7 -8.63 1.78 -7.43
CA HIS A 7 -7.18 1.75 -7.34
C HIS A 7 -6.69 1.59 -5.89
N MET A 8 -5.57 0.90 -5.76
CA MET A 8 -4.71 0.88 -4.59
C MET A 8 -3.29 0.57 -5.08
N GLY A 9 -2.51 1.60 -5.29
CA GLY A 9 -1.20 1.48 -5.93
C GLY A 9 -1.28 0.75 -7.28
N ASN A 10 -0.43 -0.24 -7.47
CA ASN A 10 -0.31 -0.99 -8.73
C ASN A 10 -1.23 -2.23 -8.83
N LEU A 11 -2.22 -2.39 -7.94
CA LEU A 11 -3.09 -3.58 -7.91
C LEU A 11 -3.93 -3.78 -9.17
N HIS A 12 -4.22 -2.74 -9.91
CA HIS A 12 -4.95 -2.85 -11.18
C HIS A 12 -4.23 -3.76 -12.21
N ILE A 13 -2.90 -3.84 -12.17
CA ILE A 13 -2.09 -4.67 -13.10
C ILE A 13 -2.31 -6.17 -12.93
N PRO A 14 -2.15 -6.77 -11.72
CA PRO A 14 -2.42 -8.19 -11.51
C PRO A 14 -3.88 -8.56 -11.76
N PHE A 15 -4.84 -7.69 -11.40
CA PHE A 15 -6.25 -7.95 -11.67
C PHE A 15 -6.59 -7.88 -13.16
N LYS A 16 -6.04 -6.90 -13.89
CA LYS A 16 -6.15 -6.82 -15.34
C LYS A 16 -5.66 -8.12 -16.00
N ALA A 17 -4.46 -8.59 -15.61
CA ALA A 17 -3.91 -9.83 -16.14
C ALA A 17 -4.77 -11.06 -15.82
N LEU A 18 -5.33 -11.13 -14.61
CA LEU A 18 -6.27 -12.17 -14.19
C LEU A 18 -7.53 -12.17 -15.08
N PHE A 19 -8.18 -11.02 -15.24
CA PHE A 19 -9.44 -10.90 -15.96
C PHE A 19 -9.27 -11.10 -17.46
N GLN A 20 -8.20 -10.58 -18.07
CA GLN A 20 -7.88 -10.81 -19.48
C GLN A 20 -7.71 -12.31 -19.78
N ARG A 21 -6.99 -13.07 -18.93
CA ARG A 21 -6.82 -14.52 -19.12
C ARG A 21 -8.11 -15.32 -18.93
N LEU A 22 -9.07 -14.77 -18.21
CA LEU A 22 -10.38 -15.38 -18.00
C LEU A 22 -11.44 -14.88 -19.01
N ASN A 23 -11.07 -14.02 -19.96
CA ASN A 23 -11.97 -13.35 -20.91
C ASN A 23 -13.11 -12.59 -20.20
N ILE A 24 -12.79 -11.95 -19.09
CA ILE A 24 -13.70 -11.08 -18.35
C ILE A 24 -13.47 -9.65 -18.83
N ASP A 25 -14.53 -8.94 -19.23
CA ASP A 25 -14.44 -7.52 -19.54
C ASP A 25 -14.18 -6.72 -18.28
N PHE A 26 -13.14 -5.88 -18.32
CA PHE A 26 -12.64 -5.15 -17.17
C PHE A 26 -12.40 -3.68 -17.51
N VAL A 27 -12.96 -2.81 -16.70
CA VAL A 27 -12.79 -1.36 -16.80
C VAL A 27 -11.77 -0.90 -15.75
N ILE A 28 -10.75 -0.19 -16.19
CA ILE A 28 -9.81 0.47 -15.32
C ILE A 28 -10.22 1.94 -15.25
N PRO A 29 -10.70 2.44 -14.09
CA PRO A 29 -10.93 3.87 -13.93
C PRO A 29 -9.60 4.64 -14.04
N PRO A 30 -9.61 5.96 -14.23
CA PRO A 30 -8.41 6.78 -14.17
C PRO A 30 -7.65 6.55 -12.86
N LEU A 31 -6.32 6.66 -12.89
CA LEU A 31 -5.53 6.67 -11.66
C LEU A 31 -6.02 7.77 -10.73
N ASN A 32 -5.91 7.52 -9.42
CA ASN A 32 -6.35 8.49 -8.42
C ASN A 32 -5.80 9.88 -8.70
N ASN A 33 -6.70 10.85 -8.73
CA ASN A 33 -6.40 12.24 -9.03
C ASN A 33 -7.38 13.16 -8.28
N ARG A 34 -7.24 14.47 -8.48
CA ARG A 34 -8.10 15.45 -7.80
C ARG A 34 -9.58 15.33 -8.16
N HIS A 35 -9.90 14.91 -9.39
CA HIS A 35 -11.28 14.68 -9.81
C HIS A 35 -11.87 13.48 -9.08
N THR A 36 -11.14 12.36 -9.04
CA THR A 36 -11.52 11.15 -8.29
C THR A 36 -11.81 11.48 -6.81
N LEU A 37 -10.90 12.24 -6.18
CA LEU A 37 -11.09 12.66 -4.79
C LEU A 37 -12.31 13.57 -4.63
N SER A 38 -12.51 14.53 -5.53
CA SER A 38 -13.66 15.44 -5.50
C SER A 38 -14.98 14.70 -5.61
N LEU A 39 -15.07 13.71 -6.52
CA LEU A 39 -16.25 12.84 -6.63
C LEU A 39 -16.51 12.08 -5.33
N GLY A 40 -15.47 11.48 -4.78
CA GLY A 40 -15.58 10.74 -3.53
C GLY A 40 -16.00 11.62 -2.35
N VAL A 41 -15.38 12.79 -2.18
CA VAL A 41 -15.73 13.74 -1.12
C VAL A 41 -17.17 14.23 -1.23
N LYS A 42 -17.59 14.62 -2.44
CA LYS A 42 -18.94 15.14 -2.71
C LYS A 42 -20.06 14.17 -2.30
N HIS A 43 -19.82 12.87 -2.44
CA HIS A 43 -20.87 11.85 -2.28
C HIS A 43 -20.64 10.93 -1.07
N SER A 44 -19.57 11.13 -0.30
CA SER A 44 -19.32 10.34 0.91
C SER A 44 -19.88 11.00 2.17
N PRO A 45 -20.30 10.22 3.17
CA PRO A 45 -20.49 10.75 4.52
C PRO A 45 -19.20 11.40 5.03
N GLU A 46 -19.31 12.60 5.63
CA GLU A 46 -18.15 13.43 6.01
C GLU A 46 -17.16 12.71 6.93
N GLY A 47 -17.66 11.97 7.91
CA GLY A 47 -16.84 11.25 8.91
C GLY A 47 -16.09 10.04 8.39
N LEU A 48 -16.14 9.72 7.08
CA LEU A 48 -15.38 8.59 6.51
C LEU A 48 -13.98 9.01 6.08
N CYS A 49 -13.03 8.09 6.26
CA CYS A 49 -11.62 8.33 5.98
C CYS A 49 -11.32 8.40 4.47
N ILE A 50 -10.16 8.98 4.11
CA ILE A 50 -9.75 9.18 2.72
C ILE A 50 -9.76 7.90 1.85
N PRO A 51 -9.41 6.68 2.36
CA PRO A 51 -9.57 5.45 1.58
C PRO A 51 -10.99 5.22 1.07
N PHE A 52 -12.01 5.52 1.89
CA PHE A 52 -13.41 5.42 1.43
C PHE A 52 -13.70 6.42 0.31
N LYS A 53 -13.26 7.68 0.49
CA LYS A 53 -13.52 8.78 -0.46
C LYS A 53 -12.89 8.47 -1.82
N LEU A 54 -11.63 8.04 -1.85
CA LEU A 54 -10.94 7.67 -3.09
C LEU A 54 -11.54 6.44 -3.77
N THR A 55 -11.82 5.39 -3.00
CA THR A 55 -12.44 4.19 -3.58
C THR A 55 -13.84 4.45 -4.09
N LEU A 56 -14.64 5.28 -3.41
CA LEU A 56 -15.95 5.70 -3.92
C LEU A 56 -15.82 6.48 -5.24
N GLY A 57 -14.89 7.44 -5.32
CA GLY A 57 -14.61 8.17 -6.55
C GLY A 57 -14.28 7.25 -7.71
N ASN A 58 -13.39 6.28 -7.50
CA ASN A 58 -13.05 5.29 -8.54
C ASN A 58 -14.26 4.43 -8.95
N LEU A 59 -15.14 4.06 -8.02
CA LEU A 59 -16.33 3.27 -8.36
C LEU A 59 -17.32 4.09 -9.19
N ILE A 60 -17.48 5.38 -8.88
CA ILE A 60 -18.31 6.30 -9.69
C ILE A 60 -17.71 6.42 -11.09
N GLU A 61 -16.39 6.66 -11.22
CA GLU A 61 -15.71 6.73 -12.52
C GLU A 61 -15.82 5.41 -13.30
N ALA A 62 -15.68 4.27 -12.64
CA ALA A 62 -15.86 2.96 -13.27
C ALA A 62 -17.30 2.76 -13.79
N ALA A 63 -18.31 3.16 -13.01
CA ALA A 63 -19.72 3.11 -13.41
C ALA A 63 -20.01 4.04 -14.60
N GLN A 64 -19.43 5.25 -14.61
CA GLN A 64 -19.50 6.18 -15.75
C GLN A 64 -18.89 5.60 -17.03
N LEU A 65 -17.85 4.79 -16.90
CA LEU A 65 -17.21 4.06 -18.01
C LEU A 65 -17.98 2.79 -18.40
N GLY A 66 -19.13 2.54 -17.78
CA GLY A 66 -20.04 1.45 -18.12
C GLY A 66 -19.74 0.13 -17.38
N ALA A 67 -19.06 0.16 -16.24
CA ALA A 67 -19.00 -1.01 -15.37
C ALA A 67 -20.37 -1.29 -14.74
N ASP A 68 -20.83 -2.54 -14.85
CA ASP A 68 -22.08 -3.03 -14.26
C ASP A 68 -21.84 -3.91 -13.02
N THR A 69 -20.59 -4.23 -12.76
CA THR A 69 -20.16 -5.05 -11.63
C THR A 69 -18.94 -4.41 -10.99
N LEU A 70 -19.06 -4.01 -9.73
CA LEU A 70 -18.02 -3.26 -9.00
C LEU A 70 -17.45 -4.11 -7.89
N LEU A 71 -16.15 -4.35 -7.94
CA LEU A 71 -15.44 -5.10 -6.89
C LEU A 71 -14.95 -4.13 -5.82
N VAL A 72 -15.30 -4.39 -4.58
CA VAL A 72 -14.92 -3.56 -3.43
C VAL A 72 -14.13 -4.40 -2.44
N PRO A 73 -12.96 -3.94 -1.97
CA PRO A 73 -12.25 -4.62 -0.91
C PRO A 73 -13.11 -4.67 0.35
N ALA A 74 -13.14 -5.83 1.00
CA ALA A 74 -13.86 -6.06 2.23
C ALA A 74 -12.88 -6.39 3.35
N GLY A 75 -13.01 -5.68 4.47
CA GLY A 75 -12.28 -5.97 5.70
C GLY A 75 -13.15 -6.68 6.72
N TYR A 76 -12.50 -7.14 7.77
CA TYR A 76 -13.13 -7.75 8.95
C TYR A 76 -12.77 -6.97 10.21
N GLY A 77 -13.54 -7.20 11.26
CA GLY A 77 -13.27 -6.64 12.57
C GLY A 77 -13.84 -5.24 12.77
N ILE A 78 -13.21 -4.48 13.64
CA ILE A 78 -13.69 -3.19 14.15
C ILE A 78 -13.54 -2.08 13.11
N CYS A 79 -12.66 -2.24 12.13
CA CYS A 79 -12.45 -1.25 11.07
C CYS A 79 -13.69 -1.05 10.21
N ARG A 80 -14.05 0.21 9.95
CA ARG A 80 -15.20 0.60 9.11
C ARG A 80 -15.10 0.10 7.66
N LEU A 81 -13.93 -0.32 7.20
CA LEU A 81 -13.73 -0.96 5.90
C LEU A 81 -14.71 -2.13 5.65
N GLY A 82 -15.12 -2.83 6.72
CA GLY A 82 -16.14 -3.87 6.63
C GLY A 82 -17.52 -3.40 6.12
N TYR A 83 -17.83 -2.12 6.28
CA TYR A 83 -19.09 -1.49 5.86
C TYR A 83 -18.97 -0.70 4.55
N TYR A 84 -17.77 -0.47 4.03
CA TYR A 84 -17.57 0.36 2.82
C TYR A 84 -18.46 -0.08 1.67
N ALA A 85 -18.45 -1.36 1.32
CA ALA A 85 -19.21 -1.87 0.20
C ALA A 85 -20.71 -1.56 0.31
N LYS A 86 -21.28 -1.62 1.53
CA LYS A 86 -22.71 -1.35 1.73
C LYS A 86 -23.04 0.12 1.56
N ILE A 87 -22.20 1.00 2.10
CA ILE A 87 -22.40 2.46 1.95
C ILE A 87 -22.17 2.88 0.49
N GLN A 88 -21.13 2.35 -0.15
CA GLN A 88 -20.83 2.64 -1.56
C GLN A 88 -21.93 2.15 -2.49
N GLU A 89 -22.50 0.96 -2.23
CA GLU A 89 -23.67 0.45 -2.95
C GLU A 89 -24.87 1.41 -2.86
N GLN A 90 -25.16 1.90 -1.64
CA GLN A 90 -26.24 2.85 -1.42
C GLN A 90 -25.99 4.17 -2.17
N VAL A 91 -24.79 4.74 -2.05
CA VAL A 91 -24.44 5.99 -2.74
C VAL A 91 -24.54 5.83 -4.26
N LEU A 92 -24.06 4.73 -4.81
CA LEU A 92 -24.18 4.46 -6.25
C LEU A 92 -25.65 4.34 -6.70
N CYS A 93 -26.48 3.70 -5.88
CA CYS A 93 -27.93 3.63 -6.14
C CYS A 93 -28.56 5.02 -6.17
N ASP A 94 -28.25 5.87 -5.17
CA ASP A 94 -28.76 7.24 -5.04
C ASP A 94 -28.31 8.14 -6.22
N LEU A 95 -27.15 7.82 -6.82
CA LEU A 95 -26.63 8.48 -8.03
C LEU A 95 -27.22 7.94 -9.34
N GLY A 96 -28.14 6.99 -9.30
CA GLY A 96 -28.79 6.42 -10.47
C GLY A 96 -28.07 5.20 -11.06
N TYR A 97 -27.00 4.70 -10.43
CA TYR A 97 -26.30 3.48 -10.85
C TYR A 97 -26.87 2.22 -10.17
N SER A 98 -28.19 2.14 -10.03
CA SER A 98 -28.89 1.02 -9.36
C SER A 98 -28.65 -0.35 -10.02
N ASN A 99 -28.26 -0.37 -11.31
CA ASN A 99 -27.90 -1.59 -12.02
C ASN A 99 -26.47 -2.07 -11.76
N ALA A 100 -25.62 -1.26 -11.13
CA ALA A 100 -24.25 -1.62 -10.82
C ALA A 100 -24.22 -2.52 -9.57
N LYS A 101 -23.84 -3.78 -9.77
CA LYS A 101 -23.77 -4.78 -8.69
C LYS A 101 -22.46 -4.64 -7.92
N VAL A 102 -22.55 -4.31 -6.65
CA VAL A 102 -21.38 -4.26 -5.77
C VAL A 102 -21.06 -5.66 -5.21
N ILE A 103 -19.86 -6.16 -5.49
CA ILE A 103 -19.36 -7.45 -5.01
C ILE A 103 -18.22 -7.21 -4.03
N ARG A 104 -18.39 -7.68 -2.81
CA ARG A 104 -17.36 -7.63 -1.77
C ARG A 104 -16.28 -8.68 -2.09
N VAL A 105 -15.04 -8.22 -2.24
CA VAL A 105 -13.88 -9.07 -2.42
C VAL A 105 -13.01 -8.93 -1.17
N GLY A 106 -12.91 -9.99 -0.41
CA GLY A 106 -12.10 -9.98 0.81
C GLY A 106 -11.80 -11.41 1.23
N ILE A 107 -10.80 -11.53 2.07
CA ILE A 107 -10.47 -12.80 2.71
C ILE A 107 -11.42 -12.97 3.88
N SER A 108 -12.60 -13.53 3.57
CA SER A 108 -13.61 -13.90 4.55
C SER A 108 -13.19 -15.15 5.33
N GLU A 109 -14.03 -15.56 6.27
CA GLU A 109 -13.90 -16.88 6.90
C GLU A 109 -13.79 -18.01 5.88
N GLN A 110 -14.26 -17.79 4.64
CA GLN A 110 -14.14 -18.73 3.52
C GLN A 110 -12.77 -18.70 2.81
N LYS A 111 -11.85 -17.81 3.19
CA LYS A 111 -10.43 -17.76 2.77
C LYS A 111 -10.25 -17.81 1.23
N LEU A 112 -9.17 -18.45 0.76
CA LEU A 112 -8.84 -18.62 -0.67
C LEU A 112 -9.98 -19.26 -1.48
N PHE A 113 -10.69 -20.24 -0.92
CA PHE A 113 -11.75 -20.93 -1.63
C PHE A 113 -12.93 -20.00 -1.97
N GLY A 114 -13.31 -19.11 -1.06
CA GLY A 114 -14.35 -18.11 -1.33
C GLY A 114 -13.98 -17.13 -2.44
N LEU A 115 -12.72 -16.67 -2.47
CA LEU A 115 -12.20 -15.84 -3.56
C LEU A 115 -12.23 -16.58 -4.91
N LEU A 116 -11.72 -17.81 -4.95
CA LEU A 116 -11.73 -18.63 -6.17
C LEU A 116 -13.14 -18.94 -6.66
N LYS A 117 -14.09 -19.20 -5.75
CA LYS A 117 -15.51 -19.41 -6.09
C LYS A 117 -16.13 -18.12 -6.68
N THR A 118 -15.77 -16.97 -6.14
CA THR A 118 -16.21 -15.68 -6.70
C THR A 118 -15.64 -15.49 -8.11
N ILE A 119 -14.34 -15.73 -8.32
CA ILE A 119 -13.70 -15.65 -9.64
C ILE A 119 -14.34 -16.63 -10.61
N LYS A 120 -14.64 -17.85 -10.17
CA LYS A 120 -15.31 -18.86 -10.99
C LYS A 120 -16.68 -18.35 -11.50
N ARG A 121 -17.49 -17.80 -10.60
CA ARG A 121 -18.79 -17.22 -10.95
C ARG A 121 -18.65 -16.04 -11.92
N LEU A 122 -17.65 -15.16 -11.71
CA LEU A 122 -17.39 -14.02 -12.56
C LEU A 122 -16.84 -14.42 -13.94
N SER A 123 -16.22 -15.58 -14.08
CA SER A 123 -15.65 -16.10 -15.32
C SER A 123 -16.60 -17.04 -16.09
N ASN A 124 -17.92 -17.00 -15.81
CA ASN A 124 -18.90 -17.90 -16.41
C ASN A 124 -18.46 -19.38 -16.29
N ASP A 125 -18.08 -19.77 -15.07
CA ASP A 125 -17.67 -21.15 -14.74
C ASP A 125 -16.46 -21.69 -15.51
N ALA A 126 -15.50 -20.83 -15.84
CA ALA A 126 -14.25 -21.25 -16.44
C ALA A 126 -13.60 -22.45 -15.70
N PRO A 127 -12.86 -23.34 -16.41
CA PRO A 127 -12.21 -24.48 -15.80
C PRO A 127 -11.25 -24.07 -14.67
N TRP A 128 -11.19 -24.82 -13.60
CA TRP A 128 -10.31 -24.53 -12.46
C TRP A 128 -8.83 -24.37 -12.85
N SER A 129 -8.35 -25.18 -13.80
CA SER A 129 -6.98 -25.05 -14.32
C SER A 129 -6.69 -23.68 -14.90
N ARG A 130 -7.66 -23.13 -15.65
CA ARG A 130 -7.55 -21.77 -16.23
C ARG A 130 -7.58 -20.70 -15.15
N ILE A 131 -8.48 -20.81 -14.16
CA ILE A 131 -8.59 -19.87 -13.03
C ILE A 131 -7.29 -19.85 -12.23
N ILE A 132 -6.76 -21.02 -11.88
CA ILE A 132 -5.51 -21.14 -11.11
C ILE A 132 -4.32 -20.58 -11.91
N SER A 133 -4.25 -20.89 -13.20
CA SER A 133 -3.19 -20.35 -14.09
C SER A 133 -3.25 -18.82 -14.19
N ALA A 134 -4.45 -18.26 -14.38
CA ALA A 134 -4.67 -16.82 -14.46
C ALA A 134 -4.32 -16.11 -13.13
N PHE A 135 -4.76 -16.69 -12.00
CA PHE A 135 -4.46 -16.19 -10.67
C PHE A 135 -2.94 -16.21 -10.38
N ARG A 136 -2.26 -17.33 -10.69
CA ARG A 136 -0.80 -17.44 -10.52
C ARG A 136 -0.04 -16.42 -11.37
N PHE A 137 -0.52 -16.14 -12.57
CA PHE A 137 0.12 -15.14 -13.43
C PHE A 137 -0.06 -13.72 -12.89
N GLY A 138 -1.27 -13.36 -12.45
CA GLY A 138 -1.52 -12.09 -11.76
C GLY A 138 -0.62 -11.92 -10.52
N MET A 139 -0.54 -12.96 -9.67
CA MET A 139 0.38 -12.98 -8.52
C MET A 139 1.84 -12.86 -8.94
N GLY A 140 2.21 -13.44 -10.08
CA GLY A 140 3.57 -13.30 -10.65
C GLY A 140 3.90 -11.85 -10.97
N LYS A 141 2.96 -11.10 -11.59
CA LYS A 141 3.13 -9.66 -11.86
C LYS A 141 3.25 -8.84 -10.58
N LEU A 142 2.38 -9.10 -9.60
CA LEU A 142 2.41 -8.45 -8.31
C LEU A 142 3.77 -8.65 -7.60
N ASN A 143 4.23 -9.90 -7.50
CA ASN A 143 5.53 -10.21 -6.92
C ASN A 143 6.70 -9.53 -7.66
N ALA A 144 6.62 -9.42 -8.98
CA ALA A 144 7.66 -8.76 -9.78
C ALA A 144 7.71 -7.25 -9.48
N ILE A 145 6.56 -6.59 -9.37
CA ILE A 145 6.48 -5.17 -9.00
C ILE A 145 7.06 -4.95 -7.61
N ASP A 146 6.60 -5.69 -6.60
CA ASP A 146 7.05 -5.54 -5.21
C ASP A 146 8.56 -5.79 -5.06
N ARG A 147 9.12 -6.74 -5.82
CA ARG A 147 10.58 -6.99 -5.82
C ARG A 147 11.37 -5.82 -6.39
N ILE A 148 10.91 -5.24 -7.49
CA ILE A 148 11.57 -4.07 -8.09
C ILE A 148 11.44 -2.87 -7.14
N GLU A 149 10.29 -2.66 -6.54
CA GLU A 149 10.03 -1.57 -5.61
C GLU A 149 10.99 -1.61 -4.41
N ARG A 150 11.28 -2.79 -3.85
CA ARG A 150 12.28 -2.95 -2.77
C ARG A 150 13.69 -2.54 -3.20
N VAL A 151 14.07 -2.80 -4.45
CA VAL A 151 15.37 -2.35 -4.98
C VAL A 151 15.35 -0.83 -5.15
N VAL A 152 14.26 -0.29 -5.67
CA VAL A 152 14.06 1.15 -5.86
C VAL A 152 14.14 1.92 -4.54
N GLN A 153 13.55 1.42 -3.46
CA GLN A 153 13.61 2.04 -2.13
C GLN A 153 15.05 2.26 -1.64
N LYS A 154 15.95 1.34 -1.96
CA LYS A 154 17.38 1.46 -1.69
C LYS A 154 18.09 2.43 -2.63
N VAL A 155 17.91 2.23 -3.94
CA VAL A 155 18.63 2.99 -4.97
C VAL A 155 18.31 4.47 -4.91
N ARG A 156 17.04 4.85 -4.64
CA ARG A 156 16.62 6.25 -4.47
C ARG A 156 17.46 7.03 -3.48
N ALA A 157 17.86 6.41 -2.38
CA ALA A 157 18.63 7.06 -1.33
C ALA A 157 20.07 7.40 -1.77
N GLU A 158 20.64 6.51 -2.58
CA GLU A 158 22.05 6.52 -2.96
C GLU A 158 22.30 7.09 -4.37
N GLU A 159 21.27 7.23 -5.22
CA GLU A 159 21.44 7.71 -6.61
C GLU A 159 22.04 9.13 -6.68
N LEU A 160 23.05 9.29 -7.53
CA LEU A 160 23.71 10.57 -7.76
C LEU A 160 22.77 11.56 -8.46
N VAL A 161 22.06 11.10 -9.49
CA VAL A 161 21.06 11.89 -10.21
C VAL A 161 19.67 11.57 -9.69
N LYS A 162 19.13 12.42 -8.82
CA LYS A 162 17.86 12.19 -8.15
C LYS A 162 16.71 12.04 -9.14
N GLY A 163 15.89 10.98 -8.92
CA GLY A 163 14.73 10.64 -9.75
C GLY A 163 14.99 9.57 -10.83
N THR A 164 16.24 9.14 -11.03
CA THR A 164 16.59 8.08 -11.99
C THR A 164 15.88 6.77 -11.63
N ALA A 165 15.92 6.36 -10.36
CA ALA A 165 15.27 5.15 -9.87
C ALA A 165 13.74 5.21 -10.06
N ASN A 166 13.11 6.38 -9.87
CA ASN A 166 11.68 6.57 -10.09
C ASN A 166 11.31 6.38 -11.57
N GLN A 167 12.12 6.94 -12.49
CA GLN A 167 11.88 6.77 -13.93
C GLN A 167 12.03 5.30 -14.35
N LEU A 168 13.04 4.60 -13.83
CA LEU A 168 13.23 3.16 -14.08
C LEU A 168 12.07 2.36 -13.52
N PHE A 169 11.58 2.68 -12.33
CA PHE A 169 10.43 2.02 -11.72
C PHE A 169 9.16 2.18 -12.57
N ALA A 170 8.86 3.40 -13.03
CA ALA A 170 7.72 3.64 -13.91
C ALA A 170 7.80 2.84 -15.22
N LYS A 171 9.00 2.78 -15.83
CA LYS A 171 9.25 1.94 -17.02
C LYS A 171 9.09 0.45 -16.72
N ALA A 172 9.56 -0.01 -15.56
CA ALA A 172 9.44 -1.40 -15.12
C ALA A 172 7.97 -1.80 -14.93
N VAL A 173 7.19 -0.97 -14.24
CA VAL A 173 5.74 -1.19 -14.03
C VAL A 173 5.02 -1.32 -15.38
N ASN A 174 5.30 -0.43 -16.34
CA ASN A 174 4.73 -0.49 -17.67
C ASN A 174 5.16 -1.76 -18.45
N ALA A 175 6.42 -2.17 -18.33
CA ALA A 175 6.92 -3.40 -18.97
C ALA A 175 6.28 -4.65 -18.36
N ILE A 176 6.09 -4.69 -17.05
CA ILE A 176 5.36 -5.76 -16.35
C ILE A 176 3.89 -5.79 -16.74
N ASP A 177 3.23 -4.62 -16.86
CA ASP A 177 1.84 -4.56 -17.30
C ASP A 177 1.66 -5.14 -18.71
N LYS A 178 2.61 -4.86 -19.62
CA LYS A 178 2.60 -5.36 -21.00
C LYS A 178 3.05 -6.82 -21.16
N ALA A 179 3.64 -7.44 -20.14
CA ALA A 179 4.10 -8.82 -20.25
C ALA A 179 2.91 -9.80 -20.34
N ASP A 180 2.84 -10.60 -21.40
CA ASP A 180 1.74 -11.52 -21.66
C ASP A 180 2.01 -12.94 -21.18
N ASP A 181 3.27 -13.29 -20.94
CA ASP A 181 3.69 -14.60 -20.44
C ASP A 181 4.75 -14.52 -19.34
N TYR A 182 5.06 -15.66 -18.72
CA TYR A 182 6.06 -15.74 -17.65
C TYR A 182 7.49 -15.45 -18.10
N LYS A 183 7.81 -15.73 -19.38
CA LYS A 183 9.16 -15.47 -19.94
C LYS A 183 9.38 -13.97 -20.09
N ALA A 184 8.42 -13.27 -20.68
CA ALA A 184 8.42 -11.81 -20.79
C ALA A 184 8.46 -11.14 -19.42
N LEU A 185 7.63 -11.63 -18.46
CA LEU A 185 7.59 -11.13 -17.10
C LEU A 185 8.94 -11.25 -16.39
N LYS A 186 9.56 -12.44 -16.40
CA LYS A 186 10.88 -12.67 -15.80
C LYS A 186 11.96 -11.84 -16.47
N LYS A 187 11.93 -11.72 -17.81
CA LYS A 187 12.88 -10.88 -18.56
C LYS A 187 12.74 -9.40 -18.16
N ALA A 188 11.52 -8.87 -18.08
CA ALA A 188 11.28 -7.51 -17.66
C ALA A 188 11.79 -7.28 -16.22
N GLN A 189 11.44 -8.15 -15.29
CA GLN A 189 11.89 -8.06 -13.90
C GLN A 189 13.42 -8.05 -13.79
N ALA A 190 14.11 -9.01 -14.40
CA ALA A 190 15.58 -9.11 -14.35
C ALA A 190 16.23 -7.86 -14.97
N ASN A 191 15.79 -7.46 -16.17
CA ASN A 191 16.33 -6.29 -16.85
C ASN A 191 16.25 -5.00 -16.02
N TYR A 192 15.11 -4.73 -15.38
CA TYR A 192 14.97 -3.50 -14.58
C TYR A 192 15.67 -3.57 -13.24
N ILE A 193 15.80 -4.75 -12.62
CA ILE A 193 16.65 -4.92 -11.44
C ILE A 193 18.12 -4.67 -11.79
N ASP A 194 18.59 -5.19 -12.93
CA ASP A 194 19.96 -4.98 -13.41
C ASP A 194 20.22 -3.49 -13.71
N GLN A 195 19.30 -2.80 -14.41
CA GLN A 195 19.41 -1.36 -14.64
C GLN A 195 19.44 -0.55 -13.35
N LEU A 196 18.60 -0.88 -12.36
CA LEU A 196 18.59 -0.23 -11.05
C LEU A 196 19.91 -0.44 -10.30
N ASN A 197 20.48 -1.64 -10.36
CA ASN A 197 21.77 -1.93 -9.74
C ASN A 197 22.95 -1.21 -10.42
N GLN A 198 22.80 -0.81 -11.70
CA GLN A 198 23.78 -0.05 -12.47
C GLN A 198 23.61 1.46 -12.34
N VAL A 199 22.61 1.96 -11.62
CA VAL A 199 22.45 3.39 -11.36
C VAL A 199 23.68 3.92 -10.62
N THR A 200 24.27 4.99 -11.15
CA THR A 200 25.42 5.64 -10.52
C THR A 200 25.05 6.12 -9.14
N LYS A 201 25.80 5.69 -8.15
CA LYS A 201 25.60 6.01 -6.74
C LYS A 201 26.55 7.14 -6.32
N ASP A 202 26.14 7.87 -5.30
CA ASP A 202 26.99 8.79 -4.56
C ASP A 202 27.81 7.97 -3.54
N ASP A 203 29.13 7.85 -3.78
CA ASP A 203 30.04 7.07 -2.92
C ASP A 203 30.17 7.65 -1.50
N GLN A 204 29.76 8.91 -1.30
CA GLN A 204 29.73 9.56 -0.01
C GLN A 204 28.38 9.44 0.72
N ALA A 205 27.38 8.86 0.07
CA ALA A 205 26.06 8.73 0.64
C ALA A 205 26.07 7.87 1.89
N GLN A 206 25.52 8.43 2.96
CA GLN A 206 25.23 7.71 4.20
C GLN A 206 23.73 7.83 4.51
N PRO A 207 22.88 7.10 3.80
CA PRO A 207 21.44 7.24 3.93
C PRO A 207 20.97 7.06 5.37
N LEU A 208 20.03 7.90 5.79
CA LEU A 208 19.19 7.60 6.94
C LEU A 208 18.25 6.45 6.56
N ILE A 209 17.92 5.61 7.52
CA ILE A 209 16.95 4.54 7.33
C ILE A 209 15.64 4.95 8.01
N VAL A 210 14.58 5.12 7.23
CA VAL A 210 13.26 5.50 7.75
C VAL A 210 12.23 4.45 7.38
N GLY A 211 11.56 3.92 8.41
CA GLY A 211 10.43 3.02 8.22
C GLY A 211 9.15 3.77 7.88
N ILE A 212 8.30 3.19 7.03
CA ILE A 212 6.93 3.68 6.78
C ILE A 212 5.95 2.69 7.39
N ILE A 213 5.11 3.19 8.29
CA ILE A 213 4.03 2.46 8.96
C ILE A 213 2.71 3.22 8.81
N GLY A 214 1.60 2.57 9.10
CA GLY A 214 0.28 3.21 9.07
C GLY A 214 -0.78 2.37 8.38
N GLU A 215 -1.88 3.00 8.02
CA GLU A 215 -3.03 2.34 7.42
C GLU A 215 -2.70 1.85 6.00
N PHE A 216 -3.09 0.62 5.73
CA PHE A 216 -2.71 -0.17 4.57
C PHE A 216 -2.94 0.53 3.21
N TYR A 217 -4.13 1.12 3.00
CA TYR A 217 -4.46 1.79 1.75
C TYR A 217 -3.58 3.04 1.53
N VAL A 218 -3.47 3.89 2.56
CA VAL A 218 -2.71 5.13 2.47
C VAL A 218 -1.22 4.88 2.30
N VAL A 219 -0.69 3.82 2.92
CA VAL A 219 0.71 3.41 2.74
C VAL A 219 0.98 3.00 1.30
N LEU A 220 0.03 2.31 0.64
CA LEU A 220 0.20 1.74 -0.70
C LEU A 220 -0.23 2.67 -1.85
N GLU A 221 -1.01 3.72 -1.58
CA GLU A 221 -1.58 4.58 -2.60
C GLU A 221 -0.85 5.93 -2.68
N PRO A 222 0.02 6.13 -3.69
CA PRO A 222 0.86 7.32 -3.79
C PRO A 222 0.09 8.63 -3.85
N PHE A 223 -1.12 8.64 -4.42
CA PHE A 223 -1.93 9.85 -4.47
C PHE A 223 -2.36 10.30 -3.07
N SER A 224 -2.73 9.36 -2.19
CA SER A 224 -3.21 9.67 -0.84
C SER A 224 -2.09 10.11 0.11
N ASN A 225 -0.84 9.73 -0.17
CA ASN A 225 0.33 10.04 0.66
C ASN A 225 1.36 10.95 -0.05
N PHE A 226 1.02 11.49 -1.23
CA PHE A 226 1.88 12.34 -2.05
C PHE A 226 3.23 11.71 -2.41
N ASP A 227 3.26 10.40 -2.61
CA ASP A 227 4.46 9.63 -2.96
C ASP A 227 5.61 9.84 -1.94
N VAL A 228 5.26 9.75 -0.66
CA VAL A 228 6.19 9.99 0.47
C VAL A 228 7.50 9.20 0.34
N GLU A 229 7.46 8.00 -0.22
CA GLU A 229 8.65 7.18 -0.45
C GLU A 229 9.61 7.83 -1.46
N SER A 230 9.06 8.36 -2.54
CA SER A 230 9.85 9.07 -3.57
C SER A 230 10.44 10.36 -3.01
N GLU A 231 9.65 11.10 -2.24
CA GLU A 231 10.11 12.36 -1.67
C GLU A 231 11.20 12.15 -0.60
N LEU A 232 11.07 11.15 0.27
CA LEU A 232 12.14 10.75 1.19
C LEU A 232 13.41 10.32 0.45
N GLY A 233 13.28 9.54 -0.63
CA GLY A 233 14.41 9.12 -1.45
C GLY A 233 15.19 10.31 -2.06
N LYS A 234 14.48 11.36 -2.51
CA LYS A 234 15.11 12.61 -2.98
C LYS A 234 15.92 13.32 -1.90
N LEU A 235 15.50 13.19 -0.64
CA LEU A 235 16.21 13.70 0.53
C LEU A 235 17.37 12.80 0.98
N GLY A 236 17.71 11.74 0.24
CA GLY A 236 18.79 10.80 0.57
C GLY A 236 18.45 9.83 1.69
N VAL A 237 17.18 9.48 1.83
CA VAL A 237 16.68 8.54 2.86
C VAL A 237 16.36 7.20 2.24
N GLU A 238 16.93 6.11 2.79
CA GLU A 238 16.50 4.74 2.50
C GLU A 238 15.17 4.48 3.20
N VAL A 239 14.14 4.24 2.40
CA VAL A 239 12.83 3.89 2.94
C VAL A 239 12.73 2.39 3.14
N ARG A 240 12.21 1.97 4.28
CA ARG A 240 11.84 0.58 4.55
C ARG A 240 10.36 0.49 4.87
N ARG A 241 9.64 -0.19 4.00
CA ARG A 241 8.22 -0.52 4.19
C ARG A 241 8.09 -2.02 4.34
N THR A 242 7.35 -2.46 5.35
CA THR A 242 7.03 -3.88 5.58
C THR A 242 5.76 -4.29 4.86
N THR A 243 4.86 -3.35 4.61
CA THR A 243 3.57 -3.58 3.98
C THR A 243 3.69 -3.72 2.46
N PHE A 244 3.64 -4.95 1.96
CA PHE A 244 3.57 -5.28 0.52
C PHE A 244 2.35 -6.14 0.23
N VAL A 245 1.66 -5.86 -0.87
CA VAL A 245 0.42 -6.58 -1.21
C VAL A 245 0.68 -8.05 -1.52
N SER A 246 1.81 -8.37 -2.15
CA SER A 246 2.18 -9.76 -2.45
C SER A 246 2.41 -10.59 -1.19
N GLU A 247 3.05 -10.02 -0.18
CA GLU A 247 3.28 -10.69 1.10
C GLU A 247 1.97 -10.83 1.87
N TRP A 248 1.23 -9.74 2.01
CA TRP A 248 -0.09 -9.79 2.63
C TRP A 248 -0.98 -10.85 1.99
N THR A 249 -1.02 -10.92 0.65
CA THR A 249 -1.79 -11.94 -0.08
C THR A 249 -1.26 -13.35 0.18
N LYS A 250 0.06 -13.54 0.16
CA LYS A 250 0.70 -14.83 0.44
C LYS A 250 0.35 -15.33 1.85
N PHE A 251 0.53 -14.48 2.85
CA PHE A 251 0.25 -14.85 4.23
C PHE A 251 -1.24 -15.08 4.45
N SER A 252 -2.08 -14.15 4.06
CA SER A 252 -3.51 -14.21 4.29
C SER A 252 -4.19 -15.39 3.57
N LEU A 253 -3.77 -15.73 2.34
CA LEU A 253 -4.40 -16.79 1.56
C LEU A 253 -3.79 -18.18 1.80
N PHE A 254 -2.49 -18.28 2.01
CA PHE A 254 -1.80 -19.56 1.99
C PHE A 254 -1.19 -19.94 3.35
N LEU A 255 -0.59 -19.03 4.09
CA LEU A 255 0.19 -19.35 5.29
C LEU A 255 -0.63 -19.25 6.57
N ASN A 256 -1.46 -18.23 6.75
CA ASN A 256 -2.34 -18.13 7.93
C ASN A 256 -3.26 -19.34 8.11
N PRO A 257 -3.85 -19.94 7.04
CA PRO A 257 -4.61 -21.18 7.17
C PRO A 257 -3.81 -22.37 7.71
N LEU A 258 -2.47 -22.33 7.58
CA LEU A 258 -1.55 -23.34 8.11
C LEU A 258 -1.01 -23.00 9.51
N GLY A 259 -1.53 -21.94 10.15
CA GLY A 259 -1.08 -21.49 11.46
C GLY A 259 0.22 -20.68 11.44
N ILE A 260 0.72 -20.31 10.26
CA ILE A 260 1.90 -19.47 10.10
C ILE A 260 1.43 -18.03 9.92
N ASN A 261 1.49 -17.24 10.97
CA ASN A 261 1.09 -15.84 10.96
C ASN A 261 2.32 -14.94 10.98
N GLU A 262 2.56 -14.17 9.91
CA GLU A 262 3.65 -13.21 9.82
C GLU A 262 3.54 -12.13 10.90
N LYS A 263 2.33 -11.73 11.22
CA LYS A 263 2.04 -10.67 12.18
C LYS A 263 2.28 -11.08 13.64
N ASP A 264 2.46 -12.37 13.94
CA ASP A 264 2.65 -12.84 15.32
C ASP A 264 3.85 -12.19 16.02
N ARG A 265 4.96 -11.97 15.31
CA ARG A 265 6.14 -11.29 15.85
C ARG A 265 5.81 -9.82 16.14
N ILE A 266 5.12 -9.16 15.23
CA ILE A 266 4.72 -7.76 15.32
C ILE A 266 3.71 -7.59 16.47
N HIS A 267 2.69 -8.44 16.51
CA HIS A 267 1.68 -8.41 17.58
C HIS A 267 2.29 -8.68 18.96
N LYS A 268 3.21 -9.66 19.07
CA LYS A 268 3.95 -9.92 20.33
C LYS A 268 4.74 -8.70 20.80
N ALA A 269 5.35 -7.96 19.88
CA ALA A 269 6.07 -6.74 20.23
C ALA A 269 5.13 -5.61 20.70
N ALA A 270 3.92 -5.52 20.18
CA ALA A 270 2.92 -4.55 20.61
C ALA A 270 2.25 -4.89 21.94
N LEU A 271 2.15 -6.18 22.32
CA LEU A 271 1.40 -6.66 23.49
C LEU A 271 1.69 -5.93 24.81
N PRO A 272 2.94 -5.52 25.15
CA PRO A 272 3.21 -4.75 26.36
C PRO A 272 2.46 -3.42 26.44
N TYR A 273 2.10 -2.85 25.29
CA TYR A 273 1.49 -1.53 25.15
C TYR A 273 0.03 -1.58 24.73
N LEU A 274 -0.35 -2.61 23.96
CA LEU A 274 -1.67 -2.79 23.39
C LEU A 274 -2.10 -4.24 23.53
N LYS A 275 -2.91 -4.52 24.57
CA LYS A 275 -3.25 -5.89 25.01
C LYS A 275 -4.30 -6.59 24.17
N ARG A 276 -4.94 -5.90 23.22
CA ARG A 276 -6.00 -6.45 22.38
C ARG A 276 -5.97 -5.84 20.98
N ASP A 277 -6.49 -6.58 20.04
CA ASP A 277 -6.75 -6.08 18.69
C ASP A 277 -7.73 -4.90 18.72
N ILE A 278 -7.37 -3.84 18.03
CA ILE A 278 -8.16 -2.62 17.86
C ILE A 278 -8.71 -2.48 16.45
N GLY A 279 -8.49 -3.50 15.61
CA GLY A 279 -8.83 -3.52 14.20
C GLY A 279 -7.87 -2.72 13.32
N GLY A 280 -8.03 -2.83 12.02
CA GLY A 280 -7.14 -2.18 11.04
C GLY A 280 -5.68 -2.55 11.24
N ASP A 281 -4.78 -1.60 11.00
CA ASP A 281 -3.32 -1.82 11.08
C ASP A 281 -2.69 -1.14 12.32
N GLY A 282 -3.51 -0.60 13.24
CA GLY A 282 -2.98 0.14 14.40
C GLY A 282 -2.18 -0.73 15.37
N TRP A 283 -2.49 -2.02 15.48
CA TRP A 283 -1.70 -2.95 16.28
C TRP A 283 -0.33 -3.20 15.65
N GLU A 284 -0.31 -3.34 14.33
CA GLU A 284 0.89 -3.47 13.53
C GLU A 284 1.76 -2.22 13.60
N SER A 285 1.17 -1.03 13.52
CA SER A 285 1.90 0.24 13.62
C SER A 285 2.67 0.36 14.93
N VAL A 286 2.06 -0.03 16.06
CA VAL A 286 2.74 -0.06 17.37
C VAL A 286 3.84 -1.12 17.40
N GLY A 287 3.56 -2.33 16.90
CA GLY A 287 4.50 -3.44 16.89
C GLY A 287 5.72 -3.19 16.02
N GLU A 288 5.54 -2.64 14.83
CA GLU A 288 6.61 -2.25 13.91
C GLU A 288 7.54 -1.21 14.54
N LYS A 289 6.97 -0.19 15.20
CA LYS A 289 7.77 0.78 15.96
C LYS A 289 8.67 0.11 17.00
N VAL A 290 8.13 -0.82 17.77
CA VAL A 290 8.87 -1.53 18.82
C VAL A 290 9.95 -2.41 18.23
N LEU A 291 9.64 -3.17 17.19
CA LEU A 291 10.58 -4.12 16.57
C LEU A 291 11.78 -3.44 15.93
N HIS A 292 11.54 -2.33 15.22
CA HIS A 292 12.55 -1.71 14.37
C HIS A 292 13.18 -0.46 14.97
N ALA A 293 12.88 -0.14 16.23
CA ALA A 293 13.41 1.04 16.92
C ALA A 293 14.96 1.11 16.99
N LYS A 294 15.65 -0.04 16.90
CA LYS A 294 17.11 -0.11 16.89
C LYS A 294 17.72 -0.18 15.49
N GLU A 295 16.90 -0.45 14.50
CA GLU A 295 17.33 -0.66 13.11
C GLU A 295 17.13 0.60 12.25
N TYR A 296 16.14 1.42 12.61
CA TYR A 296 15.76 2.62 11.87
C TYR A 296 16.17 3.89 12.62
N ASP A 297 16.49 4.94 11.87
CA ASP A 297 16.76 6.27 12.44
C ASP A 297 15.46 6.99 12.82
N GLY A 298 14.36 6.69 12.15
CA GLY A 298 13.03 7.24 12.39
C GLY A 298 11.92 6.49 11.69
N LEU A 299 10.69 6.89 11.95
CA LEU A 299 9.48 6.35 11.32
C LEU A 299 8.60 7.48 10.78
N VAL A 300 8.01 7.26 9.63
CA VAL A 300 6.87 8.04 9.11
C VAL A 300 5.61 7.21 9.28
N HIS A 301 4.67 7.75 10.05
CA HIS A 301 3.38 7.14 10.35
C HIS A 301 2.27 7.82 9.53
N LEU A 302 1.71 7.09 8.56
CA LEU A 302 0.68 7.58 7.65
C LEU A 302 -0.71 7.21 8.19
N VAL A 303 -1.47 8.24 8.55
CA VAL A 303 -2.75 8.08 9.26
C VAL A 303 -3.87 8.74 8.45
N PRO A 304 -4.84 8.00 7.94
CA PRO A 304 -6.06 8.62 7.42
C PRO A 304 -6.77 9.41 8.52
N PHE A 305 -7.17 10.63 8.24
CA PHE A 305 -8.01 11.38 9.18
C PHE A 305 -9.27 10.55 9.52
N THR A 306 -9.65 10.51 10.78
CA THR A 306 -10.74 9.67 11.34
C THR A 306 -10.45 8.15 11.36
N CYS A 307 -9.25 7.67 11.09
CA CYS A 307 -8.91 6.26 11.24
C CYS A 307 -8.71 5.91 12.72
N MET A 308 -9.70 5.27 13.34
CA MET A 308 -9.67 4.99 14.78
C MET A 308 -8.48 4.12 15.20
N PRO A 309 -8.15 3.00 14.52
CA PRO A 309 -6.99 2.18 14.89
C PRO A 309 -5.68 2.97 14.90
N GLU A 310 -5.44 3.78 13.86
CA GLU A 310 -4.21 4.56 13.76
C GLU A 310 -4.17 5.75 14.74
N ILE A 311 -5.33 6.34 15.08
CA ILE A 311 -5.41 7.34 16.15
C ILE A 311 -5.03 6.73 17.51
N ILE A 312 -5.46 5.51 17.78
CA ILE A 312 -5.07 4.78 19.00
C ILE A 312 -3.57 4.49 18.97
N ALA A 313 -3.03 3.98 17.86
CA ALA A 313 -1.60 3.72 17.70
C ALA A 313 -0.77 4.99 17.89
N GLN A 314 -1.19 6.11 17.29
CA GLN A 314 -0.56 7.43 17.46
C GLN A 314 -0.47 7.87 18.93
N ASN A 315 -1.50 7.58 19.74
CA ASN A 315 -1.51 7.91 21.17
C ASN A 315 -0.68 6.94 22.03
N ILE A 316 -0.48 5.71 21.60
CA ILE A 316 0.29 4.70 22.30
C ILE A 316 1.79 4.83 22.01
N MET A 317 2.17 5.02 20.75
CA MET A 317 3.58 5.04 20.32
C MET A 317 4.49 5.98 21.13
N PRO A 318 4.10 7.21 21.52
CA PRO A 318 4.94 8.07 22.37
C PRO A 318 5.19 7.51 23.77
N LYS A 319 4.37 6.57 24.25
CA LYS A 319 4.44 5.97 25.58
C LYS A 319 5.23 4.67 25.59
N THR A 320 5.69 4.17 24.45
CA THR A 320 6.54 2.99 24.39
C THR A 320 7.96 3.32 24.84
N LYS A 321 8.68 2.33 25.36
CA LYS A 321 10.04 2.50 25.87
C LYS A 321 11.08 2.78 24.79
N GLU A 322 10.75 2.39 23.55
CA GLU A 322 11.62 2.50 22.39
C GLU A 322 11.64 3.95 21.90
N ASN A 323 12.76 4.62 22.13
CA ASN A 323 12.93 6.04 21.81
C ASN A 323 13.39 6.25 20.36
N ILE A 324 12.49 6.00 19.39
CA ILE A 324 12.67 6.31 17.98
C ILE A 324 11.79 7.50 17.60
N PRO A 325 12.30 8.51 16.86
CA PRO A 325 11.47 9.60 16.35
C PRO A 325 10.39 9.09 15.40
N VAL A 326 9.17 9.60 15.55
CA VAL A 326 8.04 9.29 14.69
C VAL A 326 7.44 10.58 14.16
N LEU A 327 7.38 10.72 12.84
CA LEU A 327 6.62 11.77 12.18
C LEU A 327 5.25 11.23 11.79
N THR A 328 4.19 11.67 12.44
CA THR A 328 2.82 11.34 12.02
C THR A 328 2.32 12.33 10.98
N ILE A 329 1.88 11.81 9.83
CA ILE A 329 1.25 12.57 8.74
C ILE A 329 -0.21 12.18 8.65
N LEU A 330 -1.10 13.12 8.94
CA LEU A 330 -2.53 12.94 8.75
C LEU A 330 -2.86 13.11 7.27
N CYS A 331 -3.46 12.08 6.68
CA CYS A 331 -3.84 12.07 5.27
C CYS A 331 -5.35 12.28 5.15
N ASP A 332 -5.72 13.40 4.54
CA ASP A 332 -7.10 13.78 4.27
C ASP A 332 -7.20 14.50 2.91
N GLU A 333 -8.38 14.98 2.58
CA GLU A 333 -8.63 15.72 1.36
C GLU A 333 -8.02 17.14 1.34
N GLN A 334 -7.60 17.67 2.47
CA GLN A 334 -7.09 19.04 2.63
C GLN A 334 -5.56 19.11 2.68
N ILE A 335 -4.90 17.98 2.92
CA ILE A 335 -3.45 17.95 2.96
C ILE A 335 -2.84 18.43 1.63
N THR A 336 -1.80 19.25 1.71
CA THR A 336 -1.10 19.76 0.53
C THR A 336 0.28 19.12 0.40
N LYS A 337 0.72 18.91 -0.84
CA LYS A 337 2.07 18.40 -1.10
C LYS A 337 3.15 19.26 -0.45
N THR A 338 3.06 20.58 -0.55
CA THR A 338 4.02 21.52 0.06
C THR A 338 4.10 21.35 1.57
N GLY A 339 2.94 21.30 2.25
CA GLY A 339 2.91 21.12 3.70
C GLY A 339 3.51 19.78 4.14
N MET A 340 3.31 18.71 3.37
CA MET A 340 3.93 17.43 3.64
C MET A 340 5.45 17.49 3.42
N LEU A 341 5.93 18.07 2.31
CA LEU A 341 7.37 18.19 2.00
C LEU A 341 8.12 18.93 3.11
N THR A 342 7.61 20.07 3.55
CA THR A 342 8.23 20.84 4.65
C THR A 342 8.36 20.00 5.93
N ARG A 343 7.37 19.17 6.25
CA ARG A 343 7.42 18.27 7.42
C ARG A 343 8.44 17.15 7.24
N LEU A 344 8.55 16.58 6.03
CA LEU A 344 9.56 15.56 5.71
C LEU A 344 10.97 16.13 5.79
N GLU A 345 11.21 17.32 5.22
CA GLU A 345 12.51 18.02 5.29
C GLU A 345 12.92 18.29 6.74
N ALA A 346 12.01 18.85 7.54
CA ALA A 346 12.27 19.12 8.95
C ALA A 346 12.55 17.82 9.74
N PHE A 347 11.84 16.74 9.41
CA PHE A 347 12.05 15.44 10.05
C PHE A 347 13.41 14.84 9.69
N VAL A 348 13.80 14.88 8.42
CA VAL A 348 15.11 14.42 7.95
C VAL A 348 16.24 15.20 8.62
N ASP A 349 16.13 16.54 8.70
CA ASP A 349 17.11 17.38 9.41
C ASP A 349 17.23 16.99 10.91
N LEU A 350 16.11 16.80 11.59
CA LEU A 350 16.09 16.31 12.97
C LEU A 350 16.84 14.97 13.12
N LEU A 351 16.60 14.01 12.23
CA LEU A 351 17.26 12.71 12.26
C LEU A 351 18.77 12.82 11.99
N GLN A 352 19.20 13.68 11.05
CA GLN A 352 20.61 13.94 10.77
C GLN A 352 21.31 14.53 11.98
N ARG A 353 20.71 15.52 12.65
CA ARG A 353 21.24 16.11 13.89
C ARG A 353 21.38 15.09 14.99
N LYS A 354 20.37 14.23 15.20
CA LYS A 354 20.39 13.15 16.18
C LYS A 354 21.52 12.16 15.91
N ARG A 355 21.73 11.75 14.64
CA ARG A 355 22.81 10.84 14.23
C ARG A 355 24.19 11.46 14.53
N ARG A 356 24.40 12.76 14.17
CA ARG A 356 25.66 13.48 14.46
C ARG A 356 25.95 13.58 15.95
N ALA A 357 24.97 13.93 16.76
CA ALA A 357 25.11 14.00 18.23
C ALA A 357 25.46 12.64 18.85
N GLY A 358 24.84 11.55 18.37
CA GLY A 358 25.16 10.19 18.82
C GLY A 358 26.58 9.75 18.46
N ASN A 359 27.10 10.14 17.31
CA ASN A 359 28.47 9.83 16.89
C ASN A 359 29.49 10.62 17.70
N ASN A 360 29.26 11.90 17.98
CA ASN A 360 30.14 12.72 18.82
C ASN A 360 30.25 12.17 20.24
N ASN A 361 29.16 11.72 20.87
CA ASN A 361 29.18 11.12 22.20
C ASN A 361 29.96 9.79 22.24
N ARG A 362 29.91 8.99 21.15
CA ARG A 362 30.71 7.76 21.06
C ARG A 362 32.21 8.03 20.95
N GLN A 363 32.64 9.10 20.29
CA GLN A 363 34.03 9.51 20.18
C GLN A 363 34.59 10.05 21.51
N ILE A 364 33.77 10.76 22.29
CA ILE A 364 34.16 11.28 23.59
C ILE A 364 34.35 10.15 24.65
N VAL A 365 33.59 9.08 24.54
CA VAL A 365 33.67 7.91 25.48
C VAL A 365 34.78 6.93 25.06
N ALA A 366 35.27 7.00 23.81
CA ALA A 366 36.34 6.13 23.29
C ALA A 366 37.76 6.72 23.45
N ASN A 367 37.87 8.00 23.84
CA ASN A 367 39.11 8.67 24.23
C ASN A 367 39.18 8.81 25.75
#